data_969c26fc3316a27bc61ec4d92b542f69
#
_entry.id   969c26fc3316a27bc61ec4d92b542f69
#
_cell.length_a   1.000
_cell.length_b   1.000
_cell.length_c   1.000
_cell.angle_alpha   90.00
_cell.angle_beta   90.00
_cell.angle_gamma   90.00
#
_symmetry.space_group_name_H-M   'P 1'
#
loop_
_entity.id
_entity.type
_entity.pdbx_description
1 polymer ?
#
loop_
_entity_poly.entity_id
_entity_poly.type
_entity_poly.pdbx_seq_one_letter_code
_entity_poly.pdbx_strand_id
1 'polypeptide(L)'
;MPLRMLGPMLKSADLSAAKVPEKTADPFYSTPEYRAWRELVIARANGVCQHKGCGRKERRMFADHIVEVKDGGARFDPANGQCLCGKHHSLKTAAAKLARLSRGMIFNVD
;
A
#
# COMPACT_ATOMS: atom_id res chain seq x y z
N MET A 1 5.72 -35.48 -28.30
CA MET A 1 5.82 -35.32 -27.42
C MET A 1 6.60 -34.54 -26.49
N PRO A 2 7.63 -34.09 -26.61
CA PRO A 2 8.39 -33.33 -25.73
C PRO A 2 7.79 -32.05 -25.35
N LEU A 3 7.04 -31.49 -26.17
CA LEU A 3 6.42 -30.31 -25.84
C LEU A 3 5.66 -30.26 -24.64
N ARG A 4 4.90 -31.27 -24.41
CA ARG A 4 4.08 -31.25 -23.30
C ARG A 4 4.77 -31.23 -22.07
N MET A 5 5.78 -31.94 -21.94
CA MET A 5 6.44 -32.04 -20.75
C MET A 5 7.08 -30.79 -20.41
N LEU A 6 7.59 -30.13 -21.31
CA LEU A 6 8.23 -28.93 -21.06
C LEU A 6 7.36 -27.90 -20.50
N GLY A 7 6.27 -27.73 -21.09
CA GLY A 7 5.38 -26.70 -20.73
C GLY A 7 5.03 -26.66 -19.30
N PRO A 8 4.47 -27.69 -18.77
CA PRO A 8 3.99 -27.65 -17.42
C PRO A 8 5.04 -27.42 -16.40
N MET A 9 6.12 -28.04 -16.53
CA MET A 9 7.08 -27.90 -15.56
C MET A 9 7.65 -26.58 -15.47
N LEU A 10 7.94 -25.99 -16.51
CA LEU A 10 8.52 -24.76 -16.50
C LEU A 10 7.74 -23.69 -15.89
N LYS A 11 6.59 -23.50 -16.32
CA LYS A 11 5.84 -22.43 -15.92
C LYS A 11 5.58 -22.28 -14.53
N SER A 12 5.06 -23.21 -13.95
CA SER A 12 4.58 -22.96 -12.65
C SER A 12 5.64 -22.73 -11.64
N ALA A 13 6.55 -23.55 -11.57
CA ALA A 13 7.54 -23.45 -10.55
C ALA A 13 8.38 -22.22 -10.62
N ASP A 14 8.87 -21.95 -11.76
CA ASP A 14 9.78 -20.86 -11.91
C ASP A 14 9.20 -19.53 -11.66
N LEU A 15 8.05 -19.30 -12.14
CA LEU A 15 7.44 -18.03 -11.98
C LEU A 15 7.11 -17.72 -10.56
N SER A 16 6.70 -18.70 -9.83
CA SER A 16 6.39 -18.49 -8.45
C SER A 16 7.59 -18.08 -7.69
N ALA A 17 8.66 -18.75 -7.89
CA ALA A 17 9.86 -18.46 -7.16
C ALA A 17 10.37 -17.07 -7.47
N ALA A 18 10.24 -16.67 -8.65
CA ALA A 18 10.76 -15.38 -9.04
C ALA A 18 10.02 -14.23 -8.40
N LYS A 19 8.74 -14.36 -8.22
CA LYS A 19 7.99 -13.29 -7.67
C LYS A 19 7.99 -13.10 -6.22
N VAL A 20 7.97 -14.15 -5.52
CA VAL A 20 7.79 -14.07 -4.11
C VAL A 20 8.67 -13.10 -3.35
N PRO A 21 9.94 -13.10 -3.52
CA PRO A 21 10.78 -12.25 -2.71
C PRO A 21 10.48 -10.78 -2.87
N GLU A 22 10.08 -10.41 -4.03
CA GLU A 22 9.88 -9.02 -4.27
C GLU A 22 8.59 -8.48 -3.75
N LYS A 23 7.67 -9.37 -3.44
CA LYS A 23 6.38 -8.94 -2.96
C LYS A 23 6.26 -9.00 -1.47
N THR A 24 7.31 -9.27 -0.78
CA THR A 24 7.25 -9.37 0.67
C THR A 24 6.96 -8.02 1.29
N ALA A 25 6.00 -7.95 2.15
CA ALA A 25 5.63 -6.72 2.80
C ALA A 25 6.67 -6.33 3.84
N ASP A 26 6.80 -5.05 4.10
CA ASP A 26 7.66 -4.55 5.13
C ASP A 26 7.18 -5.12 6.47
N PRO A 27 8.06 -5.68 7.29
CA PRO A 27 7.68 -6.26 8.58
C PRO A 27 6.93 -5.31 9.50
N PHE A 28 7.15 -4.03 9.37
CA PHE A 28 6.48 -3.00 10.12
C PHE A 28 4.94 -3.14 10.02
N TYR A 29 4.40 -3.56 8.88
CA TYR A 29 2.96 -3.69 8.69
C TYR A 29 2.35 -4.90 9.38
N SER A 30 3.16 -5.79 9.91
CA SER A 30 2.63 -6.95 10.61
C SER A 30 2.85 -6.86 12.11
N THR A 31 3.27 -5.73 12.63
CA THR A 31 3.53 -5.59 14.05
C THR A 31 2.27 -5.26 14.82
N PRO A 32 2.23 -5.55 16.12
CA PRO A 32 1.10 -5.16 16.94
C PRO A 32 0.92 -3.64 17.00
N GLU A 33 2.02 -2.90 16.94
CA GLU A 33 1.97 -1.44 16.95
C GLU A 33 1.25 -0.90 15.73
N TYR A 34 1.50 -1.48 14.58
CA TYR A 34 0.82 -1.06 13.36
C TYR A 34 -0.66 -1.37 13.46
N ARG A 35 -1.00 -2.54 13.96
CA ARG A 35 -2.41 -2.92 14.07
C ARG A 35 -3.16 -2.00 15.03
N ALA A 36 -2.54 -1.64 16.14
CA ALA A 36 -3.17 -0.74 17.09
C ALA A 36 -3.38 0.64 16.47
N TRP A 37 -2.39 1.15 15.75
CA TRP A 37 -2.48 2.42 15.07
C TRP A 37 -3.61 2.38 14.03
N ARG A 38 -3.67 1.30 13.26
CA ARG A 38 -4.67 1.14 12.22
C ARG A 38 -6.08 1.16 12.80
N GLU A 39 -6.29 0.43 13.87
CA GLU A 39 -7.59 0.37 14.50
C GLU A 39 -8.00 1.74 15.05
N LEU A 40 -7.08 2.45 15.63
CA LEU A 40 -7.35 3.75 16.17
C LEU A 40 -7.69 4.76 15.08
N VAL A 41 -6.96 4.74 13.98
CA VAL A 41 -7.21 5.64 12.86
C VAL A 41 -8.61 5.42 12.29
N ILE A 42 -8.97 4.17 12.09
CA ILE A 42 -10.28 3.86 11.53
C ILE A 42 -11.39 4.20 12.52
N ALA A 43 -11.18 3.92 13.80
CA ALA A 43 -12.17 4.20 14.83
C ALA A 43 -12.42 5.70 14.98
N ARG A 44 -11.36 6.50 14.91
CA ARG A 44 -11.51 7.95 15.02
C ARG A 44 -12.34 8.53 13.89
N ALA A 45 -12.34 7.88 12.74
CA ALA A 45 -13.12 8.30 11.59
C ALA A 45 -14.50 7.64 11.54
N ASN A 46 -14.82 6.81 12.55
CA ASN A 46 -16.04 6.04 12.59
C ASN A 46 -16.20 5.17 11.33
N GLY A 47 -15.09 4.72 10.79
CA GLY A 47 -15.12 3.85 9.61
C GLY A 47 -15.52 4.56 8.32
N VAL A 48 -15.54 5.88 8.31
CA VAL A 48 -15.97 6.65 7.15
C VAL A 48 -14.76 7.22 6.42
N CYS A 49 -14.79 7.18 5.10
CA CYS A 49 -13.70 7.72 4.30
C CYS A 49 -13.55 9.21 4.55
N GLN A 50 -12.35 9.63 4.90
CA GLN A 50 -12.08 11.01 5.23
C GLN A 50 -11.67 11.87 4.03
N HIS A 51 -11.63 11.27 2.84
CA HIS A 51 -11.33 12.04 1.64
C HIS A 51 -12.46 13.07 1.45
N LYS A 52 -12.08 14.28 1.17
CA LYS A 52 -13.03 15.38 1.06
C LYS A 52 -14.15 15.03 0.11
N GLY A 53 -15.37 15.15 0.58
CA GLY A 53 -16.54 14.91 -0.24
C GLY A 53 -16.92 13.46 -0.47
N CYS A 54 -16.19 12.51 0.11
CA CYS A 54 -16.50 11.11 -0.12
C CYS A 54 -17.52 10.55 0.87
N GLY A 55 -17.19 10.50 2.13
CA GLY A 55 -18.09 9.96 3.16
C GLY A 55 -18.46 8.49 3.02
N ARG A 56 -17.79 7.76 2.16
CA ARG A 56 -18.13 6.36 1.92
C ARG A 56 -17.74 5.48 3.10
N LYS A 57 -18.58 4.49 3.37
CA LYS A 57 -18.30 3.55 4.42
C LYS A 57 -18.41 2.16 3.82
N GLU A 58 -17.29 1.49 3.70
CA GLU A 58 -17.24 0.18 3.08
C GLU A 58 -16.88 -0.89 4.10
N ARG A 59 -17.09 -2.14 3.73
CA ARG A 59 -16.77 -3.25 4.57
C ARG A 59 -15.30 -3.23 4.93
N ARG A 60 -14.45 -2.87 3.99
CA ARG A 60 -13.03 -2.80 4.24
C ARG A 60 -12.54 -1.38 4.00
N MET A 61 -12.11 -0.74 5.07
CA MET A 61 -11.53 0.58 4.97
C MET A 61 -10.03 0.49 5.24
N PHE A 62 -9.29 1.49 4.84
CA PHE A 62 -7.85 1.48 4.94
C PHE A 62 -7.36 2.61 5.83
N ALA A 63 -6.40 2.30 6.70
CA ALA A 63 -5.72 3.33 7.46
C ALA A 63 -4.49 3.74 6.64
N ASP A 64 -4.43 4.99 6.28
CA ASP A 64 -3.39 5.49 5.40
C ASP A 64 -2.58 6.56 6.13
N HIS A 65 -1.27 6.62 5.87
CA HIS A 65 -0.43 7.65 6.45
C HIS A 65 -0.57 8.93 5.62
N ILE A 66 -0.93 10.03 6.26
CA ILE A 66 -1.09 11.30 5.55
C ILE A 66 0.24 11.69 4.92
N VAL A 67 1.30 11.69 5.72
CA VAL A 67 2.65 11.84 5.19
C VAL A 67 3.23 10.43 5.18
N GLU A 68 3.63 9.96 4.02
CA GLU A 68 4.10 8.59 3.92
C GLU A 68 5.34 8.36 4.74
N VAL A 69 5.46 7.17 5.29
CA VAL A 69 6.62 6.82 6.10
C VAL A 69 7.91 7.00 5.30
N LYS A 70 7.87 6.69 4.02
CA LYS A 70 9.03 6.87 3.15
C LYS A 70 9.43 8.32 3.01
N ASP A 71 8.49 9.23 3.25
CA ASP A 71 8.74 10.66 3.14
C ASP A 71 8.94 11.30 4.52
N GLY A 72 9.19 10.50 5.52
CA GLY A 72 9.46 11.00 6.85
C GLY A 72 8.26 11.07 7.77
N GLY A 73 7.14 10.52 7.36
CA GLY A 73 5.94 10.55 8.20
C GLY A 73 6.04 9.64 9.41
N ALA A 74 5.36 10.02 10.47
CA ALA A 74 5.36 9.23 11.70
C ALA A 74 4.64 7.90 11.49
N ARG A 75 5.24 6.82 11.93
CA ARG A 75 4.70 5.49 11.69
C ARG A 75 3.46 5.18 12.49
N PHE A 76 3.45 5.58 13.74
CA PHE A 76 2.38 5.14 14.65
C PHE A 76 1.63 6.30 15.31
N ASP A 77 1.78 7.51 14.81
CA ASP A 77 1.07 8.65 15.35
C ASP A 77 -0.32 8.69 14.72
N PRO A 78 -1.38 8.62 15.51
CA PRO A 78 -2.74 8.68 14.94
C PRO A 78 -3.00 9.99 14.20
N ALA A 79 -2.33 11.07 14.55
CA ALA A 79 -2.49 12.34 13.86
C ALA A 79 -1.98 12.27 12.42
N ASN A 80 -1.09 11.33 12.13
CA ASN A 80 -0.60 11.12 10.78
C ASN A 80 -1.37 10.00 10.09
N GLY A 81 -2.60 9.75 10.51
CA GLY A 81 -3.41 8.70 9.93
C GLY A 81 -4.72 9.22 9.40
N GLN A 82 -5.22 8.60 8.37
CA GLN A 82 -6.53 8.90 7.83
C GLN A 82 -7.20 7.63 7.35
N CYS A 83 -8.50 7.59 7.41
CA CYS A 83 -9.28 6.44 6.97
C CYS A 83 -9.75 6.71 5.55
N LEU A 84 -9.46 5.80 4.65
CA LEU A 84 -9.84 5.95 3.24
C LEU A 84 -10.54 4.71 2.72
N CYS A 85 -11.48 4.88 1.83
CA CYS A 85 -12.10 3.76 1.14
C CYS A 85 -11.11 3.23 0.11
N GLY A 86 -11.40 2.06 -0.43
CA GLY A 86 -10.48 1.42 -1.37
C GLY A 86 -10.14 2.30 -2.56
N LYS A 87 -11.12 3.00 -3.09
CA LYS A 87 -10.90 3.86 -4.24
C LYS A 87 -9.92 4.98 -3.94
N HIS A 88 -10.13 5.71 -2.85
CA HIS A 88 -9.29 6.84 -2.53
C HIS A 88 -7.92 6.42 -2.01
N HIS A 89 -7.86 5.27 -1.36
CA HIS A 89 -6.57 4.71 -0.96
C HIS A 89 -5.72 4.39 -2.19
N SER A 90 -6.33 3.78 -3.20
CA SER A 90 -5.62 3.45 -4.43
C SER A 90 -5.18 4.69 -5.21
N LEU A 91 -6.04 5.69 -5.26
CA LEU A 91 -5.70 6.93 -5.97
C LEU A 91 -4.55 7.65 -5.27
N LYS A 92 -4.55 7.68 -3.95
CA LYS A 92 -3.48 8.32 -3.21
C LYS A 92 -2.16 7.59 -3.42
N THR A 93 -2.19 6.27 -3.38
CA THR A 93 -1.00 5.47 -3.58
C THR A 93 -0.41 5.70 -4.97
N ALA A 94 -1.26 5.76 -5.98
CA ALA A 94 -0.81 6.00 -7.34
C ALA A 94 -0.22 7.40 -7.49
N ALA A 95 -0.83 8.39 -6.87
CA ALA A 95 -0.34 9.75 -6.94
C ALA A 95 1.02 9.91 -6.25
N ALA A 96 1.20 9.24 -5.11
CA ALA A 96 2.46 9.29 -4.40
C ALA A 96 3.58 8.66 -5.21
N LYS A 97 3.27 7.56 -5.89
CA LYS A 97 4.24 6.87 -6.70
C LYS A 97 4.65 7.75 -7.87
N LEU A 98 3.69 8.37 -8.52
CA LEU A 98 3.95 9.25 -9.64
C LEU A 98 4.79 10.45 -9.21
N ALA A 99 4.50 11.02 -8.07
CA ALA A 99 5.25 12.15 -7.55
C ALA A 99 6.73 11.79 -7.31
N ARG A 100 6.98 10.58 -6.81
CA ARG A 100 8.35 10.14 -6.59
C ARG A 100 9.09 9.96 -7.91
N LEU A 101 8.41 9.44 -8.91
CA LEU A 101 9.01 9.26 -10.22
C LEU A 101 9.34 10.62 -10.84
N SER A 102 8.45 11.58 -10.71
CA SER A 102 8.71 12.90 -11.24
C SER A 102 9.91 13.55 -10.59
N ARG A 103 10.05 13.42 -9.28
CA ARG A 103 11.19 13.98 -8.59
C ARG A 103 12.48 13.33 -9.05
N GLY A 104 12.46 12.02 -9.28
CA GLY A 104 13.59 11.31 -9.77
C GLY A 104 13.98 11.78 -11.16
N MET A 105 13.02 12.04 -12.00
CA MET A 105 13.29 12.51 -13.33
C MET A 105 13.90 13.89 -13.32
N ILE A 106 13.45 14.74 -12.43
CA ILE A 106 14.00 16.06 -12.32
C ILE A 106 15.46 16.01 -11.93
N PHE A 107 15.82 15.16 -11.01
CA PHE A 107 17.20 15.02 -10.64
C PHE A 107 18.04 14.50 -11.78
N ASN A 108 17.53 13.60 -12.55
CA ASN A 108 18.28 13.03 -13.64
C ASN A 108 18.56 14.00 -14.76
N VAL A 109 17.73 14.96 -14.90
CA VAL A 109 17.90 15.93 -15.95
C VAL A 109 19.08 16.84 -15.68
N ASP A 110 19.34 17.11 -14.45
CA ASP A 110 20.44 17.93 -14.07
C ASP A 110 21.78 17.27 -14.26
#